data_2e8635aeca86830fdae292eaf11a77f7
#
_entry.id   2e8635aeca86830fdae292eaf11a77f7
#
_cell.length_a   1.000
_cell.length_b   1.000
_cell.length_c   1.000
_cell.angle_alpha   90.00
_cell.angle_beta   90.00
_cell.angle_gamma   90.00
#
_symmetry.space_group_name_H-M   'P 1'
#
loop_
_entity.id
_entity.type
_entity.pdbx_description
1 polymer ?
#
loop_
_entity_poly.entity_id
_entity_poly.type
_entity_poly.pdbx_seq_one_letter_code
_entity_poly.pdbx_strand_id
1 'polypeptide(L)'
;MNVLAATVLAALPIHGAFLPGKSLGGVRLGATPAQVQQVWGRRHGACTNCAHPTWYFNYGRYEPQGAGVEFRNNRAVAVFTLWQPTGWRVPNGLRTGAPAAEIQRRYGALVRVSCGTYDAYVATERNTTTAYYVFNERVWGFGLNRPYVSACR
;
A
#
# COMPACT_ATOMS: atom_id res chain seq x y z
N MET A 1 36.55 24.99 5.76
CA MET A 1 35.64 24.54 4.68
C MET A 1 34.59 23.64 5.33
N ASN A 2 33.37 24.17 5.54
CA ASN A 2 32.26 23.39 6.11
C ASN A 2 31.54 22.66 4.97
N VAL A 3 31.67 21.35 4.91
CA VAL A 3 30.89 20.51 4.02
C VAL A 3 29.52 20.39 4.64
N LEU A 4 28.53 21.12 4.17
CA LEU A 4 27.11 20.92 4.46
C LEU A 4 26.70 19.59 3.85
N ALA A 5 26.59 18.58 4.69
CA ALA A 5 25.96 17.33 4.30
C ALA A 5 24.47 17.60 4.00
N ALA A 6 24.13 17.67 2.73
CA ALA A 6 22.74 17.70 2.30
C ALA A 6 22.09 16.37 2.65
N THR A 7 21.28 16.36 3.69
CA THR A 7 20.40 15.23 4.02
C THR A 7 19.37 15.13 2.91
N VAL A 8 19.57 14.21 1.97
CA VAL A 8 18.55 13.85 1.00
C VAL A 8 17.42 13.20 1.79
N LEU A 9 16.35 13.95 2.02
CA LEU A 9 15.10 13.42 2.54
C LEU A 9 14.53 12.49 1.46
N ALA A 10 14.72 11.20 1.65
CA ALA A 10 14.08 10.21 0.79
C ALA A 10 12.56 10.39 0.94
N ALA A 11 11.96 10.99 -0.07
CA ALA A 11 10.50 11.01 -0.19
C ALA A 11 10.04 9.63 -0.63
N LEU A 12 8.88 9.19 -0.12
CA LEU A 12 8.21 8.00 -0.65
C LEU A 12 8.12 8.14 -2.17
N PRO A 13 8.54 7.13 -2.95
CA PRO A 13 8.36 7.19 -4.39
C PRO A 13 6.87 7.34 -4.70
N ILE A 14 6.51 8.38 -5.45
CA ILE A 14 5.14 8.59 -5.94
C ILE A 14 4.70 7.47 -6.89
N HIS A 15 5.62 6.66 -7.32
CA HIS A 15 5.41 5.43 -8.08
C HIS A 15 6.36 4.36 -7.54
N GLY A 16 5.90 3.13 -7.55
CA GLY A 16 6.69 2.04 -7.02
C GLY A 16 6.20 0.68 -7.51
N ALA A 17 6.96 -0.33 -7.17
CA ALA A 17 6.62 -1.71 -7.51
C ALA A 17 5.77 -2.33 -6.40
N PHE A 18 4.69 -2.96 -6.81
CA PHE A 18 3.95 -3.89 -5.99
C PHE A 18 4.33 -5.32 -6.39
N LEU A 19 4.87 -6.05 -5.44
CA LEU A 19 5.20 -7.48 -5.60
C LEU A 19 4.14 -8.29 -4.82
N PRO A 20 3.13 -8.87 -5.51
CA PRO A 20 2.07 -9.62 -4.87
C PRO A 20 2.60 -10.68 -3.89
N GLY A 21 2.02 -10.75 -2.71
CA GLY A 21 2.46 -11.66 -1.65
C GLY A 21 3.78 -11.31 -0.97
N LYS A 22 4.50 -10.27 -1.40
CA LYS A 22 5.86 -9.98 -0.94
C LYS A 22 6.04 -8.59 -0.35
N SER A 23 5.82 -7.55 -1.16
CA SER A 23 6.11 -6.16 -0.73
C SER A 23 5.34 -5.13 -1.52
N LEU A 24 5.14 -3.97 -0.91
CA LEU A 24 4.64 -2.76 -1.56
C LEU A 24 5.70 -1.67 -1.39
N GLY A 25 6.24 -1.16 -2.50
CA GLY A 25 7.29 -0.13 -2.46
C GLY A 25 8.49 -0.50 -1.58
N GLY A 26 8.85 -1.77 -1.53
CA GLY A 26 9.95 -2.29 -0.71
C GLY A 26 9.59 -2.61 0.74
N VAL A 27 8.40 -2.22 1.23
CA VAL A 27 7.95 -2.57 2.59
C VAL A 27 7.24 -3.92 2.59
N ARG A 28 7.58 -4.76 3.56
CA ARG A 28 7.04 -6.11 3.74
C ARG A 28 6.18 -6.18 5.00
N LEU A 29 5.24 -7.13 5.03
CA LEU A 29 4.57 -7.48 6.29
C LEU A 29 5.58 -8.01 7.31
N GLY A 30 5.39 -7.62 8.57
CA GLY A 30 6.31 -7.91 9.66
C GLY A 30 7.45 -6.90 9.82
N ALA A 31 7.57 -5.92 8.93
CA ALA A 31 8.55 -4.84 9.09
C ALA A 31 8.31 -4.05 10.38
N THR A 32 9.39 -3.68 11.05
CA THR A 32 9.32 -2.76 12.20
C THR A 32 9.09 -1.32 11.72
N PRO A 33 8.59 -0.42 12.60
CA PRO A 33 8.51 1.01 12.27
C PRO A 33 9.82 1.60 11.76
N ALA A 34 10.95 1.22 12.37
CA ALA A 34 12.28 1.68 11.93
C ALA A 34 12.60 1.21 10.51
N GLN A 35 12.27 -0.03 10.16
CA GLN A 35 12.47 -0.56 8.80
C GLN A 35 11.57 0.15 7.78
N VAL A 36 10.32 0.45 8.14
CA VAL A 36 9.43 1.25 7.29
C VAL A 36 10.03 2.63 7.03
N GLN A 37 10.53 3.30 8.07
CA GLN A 37 11.17 4.60 7.94
C GLN A 37 12.45 4.57 7.10
N GLN A 38 13.21 3.49 7.14
CA GLN A 38 14.39 3.32 6.27
C GLN A 38 14.00 3.28 4.79
N VAL A 39 12.86 2.68 4.45
CA VAL A 39 12.41 2.51 3.06
C VAL A 39 11.61 3.73 2.59
N TRP A 40 10.67 4.23 3.40
CA TRP A 40 9.73 5.27 3.01
C TRP A 40 10.03 6.65 3.63
N GLY A 41 11.06 6.75 4.46
CA GLY A 41 11.43 7.98 5.12
C GLY A 41 10.70 8.21 6.45
N ARG A 42 11.10 9.28 7.13
CA ARG A 42 10.59 9.62 8.48
C ARG A 42 9.38 10.55 8.45
N ARG A 43 9.06 11.12 7.30
CA ARG A 43 7.93 12.07 7.18
C ARG A 43 6.65 11.29 6.90
N HIS A 44 5.84 11.13 7.93
CA HIS A 44 4.54 10.48 7.84
C HIS A 44 3.54 11.15 8.78
N GLY A 45 2.27 11.05 8.44
CA GLY A 45 1.18 11.31 9.36
C GLY A 45 0.84 10.05 10.16
N ALA A 46 0.17 10.23 11.28
CA ALA A 46 -0.38 9.15 12.08
C ALA A 46 -1.90 9.29 12.16
N CYS A 47 -2.62 8.20 12.06
CA CYS A 47 -4.07 8.20 12.28
C CYS A 47 -4.37 8.29 13.77
N THR A 48 -5.09 9.34 14.18
CA THR A 48 -5.47 9.57 15.57
C THR A 48 -6.70 8.77 16.02
N ASN A 49 -7.57 8.38 15.07
CA ASN A 49 -8.84 7.71 15.34
C ASN A 49 -8.89 6.26 14.81
N CYS A 50 -7.77 5.70 14.40
CA CYS A 50 -7.69 4.31 13.99
C CYS A 50 -7.58 3.38 15.19
N ALA A 51 -8.21 2.22 15.11
CA ALA A 51 -8.15 1.19 16.19
C ALA A 51 -6.73 0.68 16.45
N HIS A 52 -5.86 0.78 15.45
CA HIS A 52 -4.46 0.39 15.53
C HIS A 52 -3.56 1.48 14.94
N PRO A 53 -2.31 1.63 15.43
CA PRO A 53 -1.36 2.59 14.90
C PRO A 53 -1.23 2.44 13.39
N THR A 54 -1.55 3.50 12.66
CA THR A 54 -1.47 3.53 11.21
C THR A 54 -0.74 4.79 10.78
N TRP A 55 0.28 4.60 9.96
CA TRP A 55 1.05 5.69 9.38
C TRP A 55 0.66 5.90 7.94
N TYR A 56 0.63 7.17 7.54
CA TYR A 56 0.35 7.59 6.17
C TYR A 56 1.49 8.42 5.62
N PHE A 57 1.93 8.07 4.43
CA PHE A 57 3.03 8.71 3.70
C PHE A 57 2.51 9.44 2.47
N ASN A 58 3.12 10.55 2.13
CA ASN A 58 2.74 11.42 0.99
C ASN A 58 1.30 11.92 1.03
N TYR A 59 0.81 12.23 2.21
CA TYR A 59 -0.46 12.94 2.36
C TYR A 59 -0.28 14.42 2.13
N GLY A 60 -0.81 14.93 1.02
CA GLY A 60 -1.14 16.34 0.89
C GLY A 60 -2.38 16.66 1.74
N ARG A 61 -2.49 17.89 2.23
CA ARG A 61 -3.60 18.32 3.10
C ARG A 61 -4.99 18.11 2.49
N TYR A 62 -5.07 18.01 1.16
CA TYR A 62 -6.32 17.87 0.41
C TYR A 62 -6.32 16.68 -0.58
N GLU A 63 -5.23 15.94 -0.65
CA GLU A 63 -5.06 14.83 -1.56
C GLU A 63 -4.45 13.65 -0.80
N PRO A 64 -5.26 12.68 -0.35
CA PRO A 64 -4.74 11.47 0.28
C PRO A 64 -4.11 10.56 -0.78
N GLN A 65 -3.04 11.04 -1.41
CA GLN A 65 -2.25 10.30 -2.39
C GLN A 65 -1.07 9.68 -1.65
N GLY A 66 -1.16 8.42 -1.30
CA GLY A 66 -0.05 7.88 -0.61
C GLY A 66 -0.18 6.40 -0.29
N ALA A 67 0.75 5.98 0.52
CA ALA A 67 0.76 4.65 1.06
C ALA A 67 0.55 4.70 2.58
N GLY A 68 -0.01 3.62 3.12
CA GLY A 68 -0.23 3.47 4.55
C GLY A 68 0.35 2.18 5.07
N VAL A 69 0.68 2.18 6.35
CA VAL A 69 1.12 1.00 7.09
C VAL A 69 0.36 0.93 8.40
N GLU A 70 -0.35 -0.16 8.62
CA GLU A 70 -0.94 -0.49 9.93
C GLU A 70 0.01 -1.37 10.72
N PHE A 71 0.21 -1.03 11.99
CA PHE A 71 1.06 -1.79 12.90
C PHE A 71 0.24 -2.45 14.01
N ARG A 72 0.62 -3.68 14.36
CA ARG A 72 0.22 -4.35 15.61
C ARG A 72 1.46 -4.95 16.25
N ASN A 73 1.62 -4.75 17.55
CA ASN A 73 2.81 -5.20 18.29
C ASN A 73 4.12 -4.78 17.59
N ASN A 74 4.20 -3.52 17.14
CA ASN A 74 5.37 -2.97 16.44
C ASN A 74 5.78 -3.73 15.16
N ARG A 75 4.82 -4.36 14.50
CA ARG A 75 5.03 -5.06 13.23
C ARG A 75 3.98 -4.61 12.21
N ALA A 76 4.40 -4.36 11.00
CA ALA A 76 3.50 -4.08 9.90
C ALA A 76 2.59 -5.28 9.63
N VAL A 77 1.29 -5.10 9.78
CA VAL A 77 0.28 -6.13 9.51
C VAL A 77 -0.53 -5.83 8.25
N ALA A 78 -0.48 -4.59 7.79
CA ALA A 78 -0.99 -4.19 6.49
C ALA A 78 -0.12 -3.09 5.89
N VAL A 79 0.08 -3.17 4.59
CA VAL A 79 0.77 -2.16 3.78
C VAL A 79 -0.09 -1.94 2.55
N PHE A 80 -0.46 -0.71 2.25
CA PHE A 80 -1.43 -0.44 1.20
C PHE A 80 -1.20 0.91 0.53
N THR A 81 -1.68 1.04 -0.70
CA THR A 81 -1.85 2.31 -1.38
C THR A 81 -3.28 2.40 -1.91
N LEU A 82 -3.92 3.49 -1.62
CA LEU A 82 -5.25 3.85 -2.07
C LEU A 82 -5.18 5.25 -2.64
N TRP A 83 -6.13 5.59 -3.54
CA TRP A 83 -6.09 6.87 -4.22
C TRP A 83 -4.81 7.02 -5.01
N GLN A 84 -4.86 7.54 -6.13
CA GLN A 84 -3.66 7.69 -6.95
C GLN A 84 -2.45 8.16 -6.11
N PRO A 85 -1.31 7.49 -6.18
CA PRO A 85 -0.38 7.97 -7.18
C PRO A 85 -0.46 7.13 -8.45
N THR A 86 -0.58 7.81 -9.56
CA THR A 86 -0.28 7.23 -10.86
C THR A 86 1.14 6.66 -10.82
N GLY A 87 1.34 5.47 -11.35
CA GLY A 87 2.68 4.91 -11.47
C GLY A 87 2.97 3.70 -10.56
N TRP A 88 2.10 3.34 -9.65
CA TRP A 88 2.19 2.05 -8.98
C TRP A 88 1.85 0.92 -9.95
N ARG A 89 2.70 -0.10 -10.01
CA ARG A 89 2.58 -1.18 -10.98
C ARG A 89 3.06 -2.51 -10.42
N VAL A 90 2.50 -3.56 -10.96
CA VAL A 90 2.96 -4.93 -10.77
C VAL A 90 3.92 -5.30 -11.91
N PRO A 91 4.93 -6.17 -11.71
CA PRO A 91 5.87 -6.58 -12.76
C PRO A 91 5.20 -7.14 -14.03
N ASN A 92 4.02 -7.76 -13.92
CA ASN A 92 3.25 -8.27 -15.07
C ASN A 92 2.54 -7.16 -15.87
N GLY A 93 2.76 -5.89 -15.56
CA GLY A 93 2.21 -4.74 -16.26
C GLY A 93 0.90 -4.19 -15.71
N LEU A 94 0.28 -4.80 -14.68
CA LEU A 94 -0.88 -4.22 -14.02
C LEU A 94 -0.45 -2.92 -13.30
N ARG A 95 -1.25 -1.88 -13.43
CA ARG A 95 -0.96 -0.56 -12.87
C ARG A 95 -2.23 0.12 -12.37
N THR A 96 -2.08 1.10 -11.50
CA THR A 96 -3.19 1.99 -11.12
C THR A 96 -3.77 2.68 -12.36
N GLY A 97 -5.08 2.83 -12.39
CA GLY A 97 -5.82 3.37 -13.52
C GLY A 97 -6.18 2.36 -14.62
N ALA A 98 -5.61 1.15 -14.60
CA ALA A 98 -6.01 0.09 -15.54
C ALA A 98 -7.47 -0.33 -15.32
N PRO A 99 -8.18 -0.83 -16.35
CA PRO A 99 -9.50 -1.41 -16.15
C PRO A 99 -9.48 -2.56 -15.15
N ALA A 100 -10.50 -2.67 -14.30
CA ALA A 100 -10.59 -3.73 -13.29
C ALA A 100 -10.57 -5.14 -13.90
N ALA A 101 -11.10 -5.30 -15.12
CA ALA A 101 -11.06 -6.56 -15.87
C ALA A 101 -9.63 -7.12 -16.06
N GLU A 102 -8.62 -6.24 -16.04
CA GLU A 102 -7.22 -6.65 -16.13
C GLU A 102 -6.79 -7.52 -14.94
N ILE A 103 -7.37 -7.30 -13.76
CA ILE A 103 -7.09 -8.12 -12.56
C ILE A 103 -7.49 -9.57 -12.83
N GLN A 104 -8.74 -9.78 -13.25
CA GLN A 104 -9.24 -11.11 -13.52
C GLN A 104 -8.50 -11.79 -14.69
N ARG A 105 -8.16 -11.03 -15.72
CA ARG A 105 -7.41 -11.55 -16.86
C ARG A 105 -6.02 -12.05 -16.47
N ARG A 106 -5.37 -11.40 -15.50
CA ARG A 106 -4.00 -11.72 -15.08
C ARG A 106 -3.91 -12.74 -13.95
N TYR A 107 -4.90 -12.73 -13.06
CA TYR A 107 -4.86 -13.52 -11.82
C TYR A 107 -6.00 -14.54 -11.72
N GLY A 108 -6.89 -14.59 -12.71
CA GLY A 108 -8.08 -15.44 -12.67
C GLY A 108 -9.15 -14.92 -11.71
N ALA A 109 -10.07 -15.78 -11.31
CA ALA A 109 -11.16 -15.43 -10.42
C ALA A 109 -10.63 -15.24 -9.00
N LEU A 110 -10.58 -14.00 -8.53
CA LEU A 110 -10.26 -13.65 -7.16
C LEU A 110 -11.54 -13.45 -6.34
N VAL A 111 -11.43 -13.59 -5.02
CA VAL A 111 -12.52 -13.28 -4.12
C VAL A 111 -12.75 -11.76 -4.10
N ARG A 112 -13.98 -11.33 -4.37
CA ARG A 112 -14.38 -9.93 -4.27
C ARG A 112 -14.91 -9.63 -2.88
N VAL A 113 -14.36 -8.60 -2.25
CA VAL A 113 -14.77 -8.09 -0.95
C VAL A 113 -15.28 -6.66 -1.15
N SER A 114 -16.51 -6.39 -0.74
CA SER A 114 -17.05 -5.02 -0.75
C SER A 114 -16.49 -4.24 0.44
N CYS A 115 -15.92 -3.07 0.16
CA CYS A 115 -15.39 -2.13 1.16
C CYS A 115 -16.25 -0.85 1.26
N GLY A 116 -17.51 -0.93 0.89
CA GLY A 116 -18.44 0.21 0.87
C GLY A 116 -18.38 0.92 -0.48
N THR A 117 -17.61 1.99 -0.59
CA THR A 117 -17.51 2.79 -1.82
C THR A 117 -16.56 2.20 -2.86
N TYR A 118 -15.78 1.19 -2.50
CA TYR A 118 -14.84 0.50 -3.38
C TYR A 118 -14.82 -1.00 -3.09
N ASP A 119 -14.17 -1.75 -3.95
CA ASP A 119 -14.02 -3.20 -3.80
C ASP A 119 -12.55 -3.59 -3.69
N ALA A 120 -12.30 -4.72 -3.03
CA ALA A 120 -11.01 -5.38 -3.01
C ALA A 120 -11.14 -6.76 -3.66
N TYR A 121 -10.30 -7.04 -4.64
CA TYR A 121 -10.12 -8.39 -5.17
C TYR A 121 -8.93 -9.02 -4.45
N VAL A 122 -9.15 -10.11 -3.75
CA VAL A 122 -8.17 -10.67 -2.83
C VAL A 122 -7.79 -12.10 -3.15
N ALA A 123 -6.50 -12.39 -2.92
CA ALA A 123 -5.95 -13.74 -2.90
C ALA A 123 -5.16 -13.93 -1.61
N THR A 124 -5.45 -14.99 -0.88
CA THR A 124 -4.74 -15.33 0.36
C THR A 124 -3.87 -16.55 0.14
N GLU A 125 -2.58 -16.37 0.39
CA GLU A 125 -1.59 -17.44 0.37
C GLU A 125 -0.83 -17.44 1.70
N ARG A 126 -0.84 -18.58 2.39
CA ARG A 126 -0.18 -18.71 3.70
C ARG A 126 -0.62 -17.58 4.66
N ASN A 127 0.32 -16.73 5.05
CA ASN A 127 0.11 -15.63 6.01
C ASN A 127 -0.03 -14.26 5.35
N THR A 128 -0.37 -14.20 4.07
CA THR A 128 -0.48 -12.94 3.33
C THR A 128 -1.72 -12.95 2.46
N THR A 129 -2.54 -11.92 2.60
CA THR A 129 -3.59 -11.56 1.67
C THR A 129 -3.07 -10.45 0.77
N THR A 130 -3.10 -10.70 -0.52
CA THR A 130 -2.83 -9.70 -1.55
C THR A 130 -4.15 -9.09 -1.97
N ALA A 131 -4.24 -7.77 -2.01
CA ALA A 131 -5.44 -7.04 -2.39
C ALA A 131 -5.17 -6.13 -3.59
N TYR A 132 -6.11 -6.14 -4.51
CA TYR A 132 -6.20 -5.22 -5.64
C TYR A 132 -7.46 -4.39 -5.44
N TYR A 133 -7.31 -3.11 -5.15
CA TYR A 133 -8.43 -2.22 -4.91
C TYR A 133 -8.99 -1.67 -6.20
N VAL A 134 -10.31 -1.61 -6.29
CA VAL A 134 -11.04 -1.14 -7.47
C VAL A 134 -12.05 -0.08 -7.07
N PHE A 135 -11.97 1.05 -7.74
CA PHE A 135 -12.93 2.14 -7.64
C PHE A 135 -13.32 2.61 -9.04
N ASN A 136 -14.62 2.79 -9.29
CA ASN A 136 -15.14 3.14 -10.61
C ASN A 136 -14.59 2.24 -11.74
N GLU A 137 -14.62 0.93 -11.52
CA GLU A 137 -14.14 -0.08 -12.49
C GLU A 137 -12.69 0.06 -12.93
N ARG A 138 -11.88 0.75 -12.13
CA ARG A 138 -10.45 0.90 -12.37
C ARG A 138 -9.63 0.46 -11.17
N VAL A 139 -8.46 -0.07 -11.46
CA VAL A 139 -7.46 -0.38 -10.42
C VAL A 139 -7.08 0.93 -9.73
N TRP A 140 -7.33 0.98 -8.44
CA TRP A 140 -7.19 2.17 -7.62
C TRP A 140 -6.00 2.10 -6.65
N GLY A 141 -5.59 0.89 -6.30
CA GLY A 141 -4.48 0.67 -5.41
C GLY A 141 -4.19 -0.81 -5.19
N PHE A 142 -3.22 -1.03 -4.34
CA PHE A 142 -2.72 -2.36 -4.00
C PHE A 142 -2.53 -2.48 -2.50
N GLY A 143 -2.58 -3.69 -1.97
CA GLY A 143 -2.33 -3.92 -0.57
C GLY A 143 -1.84 -5.33 -0.27
N LEU A 144 -1.15 -5.41 0.85
CA LEU A 144 -0.80 -6.66 1.52
C LEU A 144 -1.30 -6.56 2.95
N ASN A 145 -1.93 -7.61 3.45
CA ASN A 145 -2.31 -7.68 4.85
C ASN A 145 -2.20 -9.10 5.39
N ARG A 146 -2.10 -9.22 6.71
CA ARG A 146 -2.25 -10.51 7.37
C ARG A 146 -3.70 -11.00 7.19
N PRO A 147 -3.96 -12.31 7.08
CA PRO A 147 -5.32 -12.84 6.87
C PRO A 147 -6.33 -12.44 7.97
N TYR A 148 -5.86 -12.19 9.17
CA TYR A 148 -6.70 -11.75 10.31
C TYR A 148 -6.95 -10.22 10.33
N VAL A 149 -6.41 -9.49 9.38
CA VAL A 149 -6.61 -8.05 9.21
C VAL A 149 -7.52 -7.84 8.01
N SER A 150 -8.53 -6.97 8.13
CA SER A 150 -9.40 -6.65 7.01
C SER A 150 -8.62 -6.22 5.77
N ALA A 151 -9.05 -6.63 4.59
CA ALA A 151 -8.51 -6.11 3.34
C ALA A 151 -8.97 -4.67 3.08
N CYS A 152 -10.14 -4.27 3.61
CA CYS A 152 -10.65 -2.91 3.48
C CYS A 152 -9.84 -1.91 4.33
N ARG A 153 -9.65 -0.71 3.77
CA ARG A 153 -8.84 0.38 4.34
C ARG A 153 -9.64 1.67 4.44
#